data_b017779eacfff1a889d1b61105ce87f6
#
_entry.id   b017779eacfff1a889d1b61105ce87f6
#
_cell.length_a   1.000
_cell.length_b   1.000
_cell.length_c   1.000
_cell.angle_alpha   90.00
_cell.angle_beta   90.00
_cell.angle_gamma   90.00
#
_symmetry.space_group_name_H-M   'P 1'
#
loop_
_entity.id
_entity.type
_entity.pdbx_description
1 polymer ?
#
loop_
_entity_poly.entity_id
_entity_poly.type
_entity_poly.pdbx_seq_one_letter_code
_entity_poly.pdbx_strand_id
1 'polypeptide(L)'
;PFGSGLSYSTFTYSAATAGENGIDVMVSNDSDVAGSTVVQLYVRGPQGGVLRPDRELKGFAKVSLAAHESKSVHIDFDRYTFRHFDVASNEWKTETGEWTLMVGDNAEHLPLTIPHTVAGDVNPVAADTALGHYLSGHVKEVTDAEMAVLFGHEVVAPGKPVTFGVNDPIMSWVDSKGFVARTVAKTLTKQEAKIRQKTGAPDLNTLFILNM
;
A
#
# COMPACT_ATOMS: atom_id res chain seq x y z
N PRO A 1 8.69 1.58 -9.67
CA PRO A 1 7.63 0.70 -9.15
C PRO A 1 8.21 -0.59 -8.56
N PHE A 2 7.40 -1.30 -7.75
CA PHE A 2 7.82 -2.57 -7.19
C PHE A 2 8.09 -3.60 -8.30
N GLY A 3 9.19 -4.35 -8.17
CA GLY A 3 9.64 -5.33 -9.17
C GLY A 3 10.37 -4.73 -10.37
N SER A 4 10.46 -3.42 -10.49
CA SER A 4 11.16 -2.77 -11.59
C SER A 4 12.67 -3.07 -11.56
N GLY A 5 13.24 -3.29 -12.72
CA GLY A 5 14.66 -3.55 -12.90
C GLY A 5 15.12 -3.24 -14.32
N LEU A 6 16.42 -3.23 -14.53
CA LEU A 6 17.01 -3.08 -15.84
C LEU A 6 17.56 -4.43 -16.33
N SER A 7 17.38 -4.72 -17.61
CA SER A 7 17.86 -5.94 -18.26
C SER A 7 18.49 -5.60 -19.60
N TYR A 8 19.47 -6.40 -20.03
CA TYR A 8 19.99 -6.37 -21.40
C TYR A 8 19.10 -7.14 -22.38
N SER A 9 18.13 -7.91 -21.85
CA SER A 9 17.16 -8.67 -22.65
C SER A 9 15.78 -8.03 -22.52
N THR A 10 15.01 -8.08 -23.61
CA THR A 10 13.61 -7.66 -23.67
C THR A 10 12.72 -8.88 -23.60
N PHE A 11 11.72 -8.85 -22.72
CA PHE A 11 10.79 -9.96 -22.53
C PHE A 11 9.37 -9.53 -22.91
N THR A 12 8.66 -10.39 -23.64
CA THR A 12 7.26 -10.22 -24.02
C THR A 12 6.39 -11.25 -23.33
N TYR A 13 5.24 -10.81 -22.84
CA TYR A 13 4.20 -11.62 -22.22
C TYR A 13 3.02 -11.69 -23.19
N SER A 14 2.80 -12.84 -23.85
CA SER A 14 1.92 -12.90 -25.01
C SER A 14 0.58 -13.61 -24.78
N ALA A 15 0.52 -14.51 -23.83
CA ALA A 15 -0.70 -15.26 -23.52
C ALA A 15 -0.72 -15.64 -22.05
N ALA A 16 -1.92 -15.62 -21.47
CA ALA A 16 -2.13 -16.16 -20.13
C ALA A 16 -3.45 -16.92 -20.07
N THR A 17 -3.44 -18.06 -19.41
CA THR A 17 -4.62 -18.90 -19.20
C THR A 17 -4.72 -19.24 -17.72
N ALA A 18 -5.79 -18.80 -17.08
CA ALA A 18 -6.09 -19.13 -15.70
C ALA A 18 -6.88 -20.42 -15.61
N GLY A 19 -6.41 -21.35 -14.79
CA GLY A 19 -7.10 -22.58 -14.41
C GLY A 19 -7.63 -22.49 -12.98
N GLU A 20 -8.01 -23.65 -12.44
CA GLU A 20 -8.50 -23.76 -11.07
C GLU A 20 -7.38 -23.51 -10.02
N ASN A 21 -6.16 -23.99 -10.30
CA ASN A 21 -5.07 -24.04 -9.33
C ASN A 21 -3.92 -23.08 -9.66
N GLY A 22 -4.02 -22.25 -10.70
CA GLY A 22 -2.94 -21.37 -11.10
C GLY A 22 -3.16 -20.72 -12.45
N ILE A 23 -2.13 -20.03 -12.91
CA ILE A 23 -2.12 -19.35 -14.21
C ILE A 23 -0.86 -19.73 -14.97
N ASP A 24 -1.04 -20.07 -16.25
CA ASP A 24 0.05 -20.31 -17.19
C ASP A 24 0.25 -19.08 -18.07
N VAL A 25 1.49 -18.64 -18.17
CA VAL A 25 1.86 -17.40 -18.89
C VAL A 25 2.96 -17.71 -19.90
N MET A 26 2.74 -17.36 -21.17
CA MET A 26 3.78 -17.47 -22.19
C MET A 26 4.70 -16.27 -22.13
N VAL A 27 6.00 -16.53 -21.93
CA VAL A 27 7.06 -15.51 -21.88
C VAL A 27 8.08 -15.79 -22.96
N SER A 28 8.44 -14.77 -23.71
CA SER A 28 9.44 -14.84 -24.79
C SER A 28 10.59 -13.86 -24.51
N ASN A 29 11.81 -14.26 -24.82
CA ASN A 29 12.97 -13.39 -24.88
C ASN A 29 13.15 -12.92 -26.32
N ASP A 30 12.90 -11.67 -26.60
CA ASP A 30 12.97 -11.10 -27.96
C ASP A 30 14.39 -10.60 -28.34
N SER A 31 15.40 -10.88 -27.50
CA SER A 31 16.76 -10.39 -27.65
C SER A 31 17.71 -11.47 -28.15
N ASP A 32 18.83 -11.04 -28.71
CA ASP A 32 19.95 -11.89 -29.18
C ASP A 32 20.81 -12.45 -28.04
N VAL A 33 20.51 -12.10 -26.79
CA VAL A 33 21.25 -12.54 -25.60
C VAL A 33 20.32 -13.26 -24.63
N ALA A 34 20.86 -14.27 -23.97
CA ALA A 34 20.12 -14.97 -22.91
C ALA A 34 19.87 -14.04 -21.72
N GLY A 35 18.73 -14.20 -21.07
CA GLY A 35 18.38 -13.40 -19.91
C GLY A 35 17.42 -14.11 -18.97
N SER A 36 17.13 -13.45 -17.84
CA SER A 36 16.16 -13.93 -16.86
C SER A 36 15.22 -12.80 -16.49
N THR A 37 13.95 -13.15 -16.29
CA THR A 37 12.94 -12.24 -15.77
C THR A 37 12.15 -12.88 -14.66
N VAL A 38 11.43 -12.05 -13.88
CA VAL A 38 10.47 -12.52 -12.88
C VAL A 38 9.07 -12.19 -13.39
N VAL A 39 8.30 -13.23 -13.66
CA VAL A 39 6.86 -13.11 -13.97
C VAL A 39 6.12 -12.86 -12.65
N GLN A 40 5.38 -11.77 -12.56
CA GLN A 40 4.65 -11.37 -11.37
C GLN A 40 3.15 -11.44 -11.62
N LEU A 41 2.43 -12.09 -10.71
CA LEU A 41 0.97 -12.16 -10.71
C LEU A 41 0.43 -11.19 -9.66
N TYR A 42 -0.32 -10.21 -10.13
CA TYR A 42 -1.11 -9.30 -9.32
C TYR A 42 -2.59 -9.64 -9.41
N VAL A 43 -3.29 -9.42 -8.32
CA VAL A 43 -4.72 -9.72 -8.22
C VAL A 43 -5.46 -8.47 -7.74
N ARG A 44 -6.58 -8.19 -8.40
CA ARG A 44 -7.57 -7.19 -7.97
C ARG A 44 -8.85 -7.91 -7.59
N GLY A 45 -9.34 -7.66 -6.39
CA GLY A 45 -10.61 -8.20 -5.91
C GLY A 45 -11.84 -7.52 -6.52
N PRO A 46 -13.03 -8.06 -6.26
CA PRO A 46 -14.28 -7.40 -6.62
C PRO A 46 -14.33 -5.96 -6.11
N GLN A 47 -14.89 -5.07 -6.88
CA GLN A 47 -15.09 -3.69 -6.45
C GLN A 47 -16.19 -3.65 -5.40
N GLY A 48 -15.87 -3.16 -4.20
CA GLY A 48 -16.82 -3.20 -3.09
C GLY A 48 -16.34 -2.49 -1.84
N GLY A 49 -16.97 -2.82 -0.71
CA GLY A 49 -16.72 -2.20 0.59
C GLY A 49 -15.47 -2.70 1.33
N VAL A 50 -14.81 -3.74 0.84
CA VAL A 50 -13.54 -4.18 1.42
C VAL A 50 -12.43 -3.27 0.91
N LEU A 51 -11.85 -2.49 1.83
CA LEU A 51 -10.73 -1.59 1.53
C LEU A 51 -9.45 -2.41 1.34
N ARG A 52 -8.91 -2.38 0.13
CA ARG A 52 -7.67 -3.07 -0.24
C ARG A 52 -6.92 -2.26 -1.29
N PRO A 53 -5.60 -2.50 -1.48
CA PRO A 53 -4.87 -1.93 -2.60
C PRO A 53 -5.54 -2.26 -3.95
N ASP A 54 -5.41 -1.37 -4.93
CA ASP A 54 -5.92 -1.61 -6.30
C ASP A 54 -5.41 -2.92 -6.88
N ARG A 55 -4.19 -3.30 -6.53
CA ARG A 55 -3.59 -4.58 -6.94
C ARG A 55 -2.64 -5.08 -5.86
N GLU A 56 -2.64 -6.38 -5.65
CA GLU A 56 -1.79 -7.06 -4.67
C GLU A 56 -0.94 -8.12 -5.38
N LEU A 57 0.37 -8.14 -5.13
CA LEU A 57 1.23 -9.23 -5.61
C LEU A 57 0.89 -10.51 -4.85
N LYS A 58 0.44 -11.54 -5.58
CA LYS A 58 0.00 -12.82 -5.01
C LYS A 58 0.84 -14.01 -5.43
N GLY A 59 1.64 -13.87 -6.49
CA GLY A 59 2.54 -14.92 -6.93
C GLY A 59 3.63 -14.40 -7.84
N PHE A 60 4.70 -15.15 -7.97
CA PHE A 60 5.77 -14.86 -8.92
C PHE A 60 6.55 -16.12 -9.27
N ALA A 61 7.14 -16.12 -10.45
CA ALA A 61 8.07 -17.17 -10.87
C ALA A 61 9.24 -16.56 -11.65
N LYS A 62 10.45 -17.00 -11.35
CA LYS A 62 11.65 -16.61 -12.11
C LYS A 62 11.85 -17.57 -13.27
N VAL A 63 12.06 -17.03 -14.46
CA VAL A 63 12.35 -17.80 -15.68
C VAL A 63 13.64 -17.32 -16.34
N SER A 64 14.43 -18.27 -16.83
CA SER A 64 15.63 -18.00 -17.65
C SER A 64 15.35 -18.51 -19.06
N LEU A 65 15.64 -17.65 -20.04
CA LEU A 65 15.39 -17.89 -21.46
C LEU A 65 16.67 -17.64 -22.26
N ALA A 66 16.98 -18.55 -23.16
CA ALA A 66 17.98 -18.30 -24.19
C ALA A 66 17.56 -17.17 -25.15
N ALA A 67 18.45 -16.73 -26.01
CA ALA A 67 18.08 -15.80 -27.07
C ALA A 67 16.93 -16.38 -27.90
N HIS A 68 15.88 -15.60 -28.14
CA HIS A 68 14.67 -15.95 -28.91
C HIS A 68 13.89 -17.17 -28.40
N GLU A 69 14.14 -17.59 -27.15
CA GLU A 69 13.41 -18.70 -26.52
C GLU A 69 12.08 -18.21 -25.93
N SER A 70 11.05 -19.08 -26.03
CA SER A 70 9.75 -18.89 -25.37
C SER A 70 9.48 -20.07 -24.44
N LYS A 71 8.92 -19.79 -23.26
CA LYS A 71 8.50 -20.80 -22.28
C LYS A 71 7.14 -20.46 -21.68
N SER A 72 6.36 -21.50 -21.39
CA SER A 72 5.22 -21.35 -20.49
C SER A 72 5.72 -21.36 -19.03
N VAL A 73 5.27 -20.40 -18.27
CA VAL A 73 5.59 -20.22 -16.85
C VAL A 73 4.31 -20.39 -16.05
N HIS A 74 4.30 -21.33 -15.13
CA HIS A 74 3.18 -21.56 -14.23
C HIS A 74 3.36 -20.80 -12.91
N ILE A 75 2.28 -20.19 -12.40
CA ILE A 75 2.22 -19.57 -11.08
C ILE A 75 1.01 -20.16 -10.37
N ASP A 76 1.24 -20.87 -9.28
CA ASP A 76 0.21 -21.52 -8.47
C ASP A 76 -0.67 -20.49 -7.76
N PHE A 77 -1.98 -20.77 -7.65
CA PHE A 77 -2.85 -20.15 -6.68
C PHE A 77 -2.76 -20.89 -5.36
N ASP A 78 -2.52 -20.17 -4.31
CA ASP A 78 -2.48 -20.71 -2.95
C ASP A 78 -3.65 -20.17 -2.12
N ARG A 79 -3.72 -20.63 -0.87
CA ARG A 79 -4.74 -20.15 0.08
C ARG A 79 -4.68 -18.64 0.38
N TYR A 80 -3.63 -17.93 -0.03
CA TYR A 80 -3.45 -16.51 0.21
C TYR A 80 -3.82 -15.65 -1.01
N THR A 81 -4.02 -16.26 -2.16
CA THR A 81 -4.18 -15.57 -3.44
C THR A 81 -5.40 -14.65 -3.46
N PHE A 82 -6.56 -15.12 -3.00
CA PHE A 82 -7.83 -14.41 -3.12
C PHE A 82 -8.45 -13.96 -1.78
N ARG A 83 -7.76 -14.14 -0.67
CA ARG A 83 -8.32 -13.84 0.64
C ARG A 83 -7.96 -12.46 1.17
N HIS A 84 -8.80 -11.94 2.03
CA HIS A 84 -8.53 -10.81 2.91
C HIS A 84 -8.84 -11.17 4.36
N PHE A 85 -8.31 -10.42 5.30
CA PHE A 85 -8.65 -10.58 6.71
C PHE A 85 -9.87 -9.72 7.03
N ASP A 86 -10.94 -10.36 7.48
CA ASP A 86 -12.14 -9.67 7.93
C ASP A 86 -12.05 -9.37 9.43
N VAL A 87 -11.91 -8.10 9.77
CA VAL A 87 -11.75 -7.63 11.16
C VAL A 87 -13.01 -7.88 11.98
N ALA A 88 -14.20 -7.84 11.37
CA ALA A 88 -15.46 -8.01 12.08
C ALA A 88 -15.64 -9.44 12.59
N SER A 89 -15.31 -10.44 11.79
CA SER A 89 -15.36 -11.85 12.18
C SER A 89 -14.05 -12.38 12.76
N ASN A 90 -12.95 -11.61 12.67
CA ASN A 90 -11.59 -12.02 13.04
C ASN A 90 -11.12 -13.28 12.30
N GLU A 91 -11.46 -13.39 11.01
CA GLU A 91 -11.15 -14.54 10.16
C GLU A 91 -10.67 -14.12 8.77
N TRP A 92 -10.00 -15.04 8.09
CA TRP A 92 -9.70 -14.89 6.68
C TRP A 92 -10.91 -15.26 5.83
N LYS A 93 -11.28 -14.39 4.90
CA LYS A 93 -12.42 -14.57 4.00
C LYS A 93 -12.00 -14.40 2.55
N THR A 94 -12.73 -15.07 1.65
CA THR A 94 -12.61 -14.93 0.20
C THR A 94 -13.94 -14.44 -0.34
N GLU A 95 -13.94 -13.31 -1.07
CA GLU A 95 -15.17 -12.83 -1.71
C GLU A 95 -15.47 -13.61 -2.97
N THR A 96 -16.72 -14.05 -3.10
CA THR A 96 -17.24 -14.64 -4.34
C THR A 96 -17.36 -13.56 -5.40
N GLY A 97 -16.98 -13.84 -6.64
CA GLY A 97 -17.20 -12.94 -7.74
C GLY A 97 -16.09 -12.94 -8.78
N GLU A 98 -16.12 -11.92 -9.62
CA GLU A 98 -15.11 -11.72 -10.66
C GLU A 98 -13.91 -10.97 -10.06
N TRP A 99 -12.76 -11.62 -10.14
CA TRP A 99 -11.45 -11.08 -9.80
C TRP A 99 -10.69 -10.77 -11.09
N THR A 100 -9.74 -9.89 -11.02
CA THR A 100 -8.88 -9.57 -12.15
C THR A 100 -7.46 -10.04 -11.86
N LEU A 101 -6.94 -10.92 -12.69
CA LEU A 101 -5.55 -11.35 -12.68
C LEU A 101 -4.76 -10.48 -13.64
N MET A 102 -3.65 -9.92 -13.19
CA MET A 102 -2.78 -9.06 -13.98
C MET A 102 -1.36 -9.61 -13.93
N VAL A 103 -0.74 -9.77 -15.08
CA VAL A 103 0.60 -10.39 -15.16
C VAL A 103 1.56 -9.50 -15.93
N GLY A 104 2.76 -9.40 -15.40
CA GLY A 104 3.85 -8.64 -16.01
C GLY A 104 5.17 -8.79 -15.25
N ASP A 105 6.07 -7.86 -15.45
CA ASP A 105 7.41 -7.85 -14.83
C ASP A 105 7.53 -6.90 -13.64
N ASN A 106 6.58 -5.97 -13.48
CA ASN A 106 6.56 -5.04 -12.35
C ASN A 106 5.14 -4.51 -12.10
N ALA A 107 4.94 -3.78 -11.00
CA ALA A 107 3.63 -3.30 -10.57
C ALA A 107 2.94 -2.30 -11.53
N GLU A 108 3.67 -1.67 -12.45
CA GLU A 108 3.11 -0.74 -13.44
C GLU A 108 3.03 -1.34 -14.84
N HIS A 109 3.91 -2.26 -15.19
CA HIS A 109 3.90 -2.93 -16.47
C HIS A 109 3.27 -4.32 -16.34
N LEU A 110 1.95 -4.37 -16.55
CA LEU A 110 1.10 -5.55 -16.45
C LEU A 110 0.32 -5.74 -17.77
N PRO A 111 1.00 -6.17 -18.84
CA PRO A 111 0.42 -6.22 -20.19
C PRO A 111 -0.71 -7.23 -20.33
N LEU A 112 -0.81 -8.22 -19.45
CA LEU A 112 -1.88 -9.22 -19.51
C LEU A 112 -2.87 -8.99 -18.37
N THR A 113 -4.14 -8.94 -18.71
CA THR A 113 -5.26 -8.79 -17.76
C THR A 113 -6.34 -9.81 -18.11
N ILE A 114 -6.72 -10.63 -17.11
CA ILE A 114 -7.63 -11.77 -17.32
C ILE A 114 -8.69 -11.76 -16.22
N PRO A 115 -9.98 -11.83 -16.55
CA PRO A 115 -11.03 -12.07 -15.56
C PRO A 115 -10.95 -13.50 -15.04
N HIS A 116 -11.20 -13.68 -13.75
CA HIS A 116 -11.20 -14.97 -13.08
C HIS A 116 -12.33 -15.03 -12.05
N THR A 117 -13.22 -16.02 -12.19
CA THR A 117 -14.32 -16.19 -11.24
C THR A 117 -13.87 -17.03 -10.04
N VAL A 118 -14.08 -16.51 -8.85
CA VAL A 118 -13.76 -17.18 -7.59
C VAL A 118 -15.05 -17.51 -6.84
N ALA A 119 -15.20 -18.78 -6.46
CA ALA A 119 -16.23 -19.22 -5.51
C ALA A 119 -15.68 -19.06 -4.09
N GLY A 120 -16.03 -17.95 -3.45
CA GLY A 120 -15.56 -17.62 -2.10
C GLY A 120 -16.56 -17.96 -1.01
N ASP A 121 -16.21 -17.59 0.22
CA ASP A 121 -17.01 -17.87 1.44
C ASP A 121 -18.08 -16.80 1.69
N VAL A 122 -17.88 -15.59 1.16
CA VAL A 122 -18.73 -14.43 1.39
C VAL A 122 -19.06 -13.71 0.09
N ASN A 123 -20.20 -13.06 0.06
CA ASN A 123 -20.54 -12.17 -1.05
C ASN A 123 -19.81 -10.82 -0.90
N PRO A 124 -19.45 -10.16 -2.01
CA PRO A 124 -18.87 -8.82 -1.96
C PRO A 124 -19.78 -7.85 -1.19
N VAL A 125 -19.18 -7.08 -0.30
CA VAL A 125 -19.88 -5.98 0.39
C VAL A 125 -19.97 -4.81 -0.58
N ALA A 126 -21.13 -4.13 -0.63
CA ALA A 126 -21.28 -2.93 -1.44
C ALA A 126 -20.32 -1.82 -0.94
N ALA A 127 -19.76 -1.06 -1.88
CA ALA A 127 -18.96 0.11 -1.53
C ALA A 127 -19.80 1.13 -0.78
N ASP A 128 -19.27 1.67 0.30
CA ASP A 128 -19.91 2.78 1.00
C ASP A 128 -19.72 4.07 0.18
N THR A 129 -20.82 4.61 -0.31
CA THR A 129 -20.82 5.85 -1.10
C THR A 129 -20.36 7.07 -0.31
N ALA A 130 -20.39 7.00 1.03
CA ALA A 130 -19.86 8.03 1.91
C ALA A 130 -18.33 8.11 1.90
N LEU A 131 -17.63 7.14 1.30
CA LEU A 131 -16.16 7.06 1.24
C LEU A 131 -15.60 7.41 -0.15
N GLY A 132 -16.25 8.29 -0.89
CA GLY A 132 -15.95 8.56 -2.30
C GLY A 132 -14.49 8.98 -2.57
N HIS A 133 -13.95 9.93 -1.81
CA HIS A 133 -12.56 10.38 -2.00
C HIS A 133 -11.57 9.33 -1.51
N TYR A 134 -11.87 8.63 -0.41
CA TYR A 134 -11.01 7.57 0.11
C TYR A 134 -10.89 6.41 -0.88
N LEU A 135 -12.01 5.91 -1.41
CA LEU A 135 -12.05 4.79 -2.35
C LEU A 135 -11.46 5.13 -3.71
N SER A 136 -11.56 6.39 -4.16
CA SER A 136 -10.97 6.86 -5.43
C SER A 136 -9.46 7.11 -5.35
N GLY A 137 -8.88 7.08 -4.15
CA GLY A 137 -7.47 7.41 -3.93
C GLY A 137 -7.15 8.90 -3.89
N HIS A 138 -8.15 9.79 -3.93
CA HIS A 138 -7.99 11.24 -3.76
C HIS A 138 -7.77 11.61 -2.29
N VAL A 139 -6.73 11.03 -1.70
CA VAL A 139 -6.47 11.09 -0.24
C VAL A 139 -6.33 12.50 0.33
N LYS A 140 -6.00 13.50 -0.50
CA LYS A 140 -5.93 14.91 -0.07
C LYS A 140 -7.32 15.56 0.10
N GLU A 141 -8.34 14.96 -0.46
CA GLU A 141 -9.73 15.44 -0.45
C GLU A 141 -10.60 14.67 0.56
N VAL A 142 -10.02 13.67 1.24
CA VAL A 142 -10.71 12.90 2.29
C VAL A 142 -11.12 13.84 3.41
N THR A 143 -12.39 13.82 3.75
CA THR A 143 -12.99 14.69 4.78
C THR A 143 -13.03 14.02 6.15
N ASP A 144 -13.19 14.82 7.21
CA ASP A 144 -13.40 14.30 8.57
C ASP A 144 -14.67 13.43 8.65
N ALA A 145 -15.68 13.72 7.83
CA ALA A 145 -16.90 12.91 7.75
C ALA A 145 -16.62 11.51 7.18
N GLU A 146 -15.81 11.40 6.11
CA GLU A 146 -15.38 10.10 5.57
C GLU A 146 -14.54 9.32 6.58
N MET A 147 -13.62 10.02 7.29
CA MET A 147 -12.82 9.39 8.34
C MET A 147 -13.69 8.91 9.52
N ALA A 148 -14.74 9.65 9.88
CA ALA A 148 -15.67 9.24 10.92
C ALA A 148 -16.41 7.94 10.55
N VAL A 149 -16.76 7.75 9.27
CA VAL A 149 -17.35 6.49 8.77
C VAL A 149 -16.38 5.32 8.95
N LEU A 150 -15.09 5.52 8.59
CA LEU A 150 -14.05 4.49 8.72
C LEU A 150 -13.78 4.10 10.18
N PHE A 151 -13.78 5.08 11.08
CA PHE A 151 -13.52 4.86 12.51
C PHE A 151 -14.75 4.40 13.29
N GLY A 152 -15.95 4.56 12.73
CA GLY A 152 -17.21 4.31 13.44
C GLY A 152 -17.50 5.33 14.54
N HIS A 153 -16.79 6.45 14.58
CA HIS A 153 -17.00 7.55 15.51
C HIS A 153 -16.52 8.89 14.92
N GLU A 154 -17.00 9.98 15.47
CA GLU A 154 -16.64 11.33 15.05
C GLU A 154 -15.12 11.56 15.19
N VAL A 155 -14.51 12.20 14.18
CA VAL A 155 -13.13 12.66 14.22
C VAL A 155 -13.06 13.89 15.10
N VAL A 156 -12.53 13.72 16.28
CA VAL A 156 -12.31 14.83 17.22
C VAL A 156 -10.85 15.30 17.04
N ALA A 157 -10.68 16.57 16.74
CA ALA A 157 -9.35 17.17 16.76
C ALA A 157 -8.67 16.88 18.11
N PRO A 158 -7.41 16.45 18.13
CA PRO A 158 -6.71 16.19 19.37
C PRO A 158 -6.80 17.43 20.26
N GLY A 159 -7.50 17.28 21.37
CA GLY A 159 -7.56 18.33 22.40
C GLY A 159 -6.15 18.61 22.91
N LYS A 160 -5.93 19.79 23.46
CA LYS A 160 -4.65 20.08 24.12
C LYS A 160 -4.44 19.04 25.21
N PRO A 161 -3.31 18.33 25.23
CA PRO A 161 -3.07 17.30 26.24
C PRO A 161 -3.15 17.93 27.64
N VAL A 162 -3.97 17.35 28.48
CA VAL A 162 -4.16 17.81 29.87
C VAL A 162 -3.06 17.27 30.79
N THR A 163 -2.54 16.09 30.42
CA THR A 163 -1.44 15.41 31.12
C THR A 163 -0.38 14.99 30.07
N PHE A 164 0.88 15.10 30.48
CA PHE A 164 2.00 14.73 29.61
C PHE A 164 2.66 13.49 30.18
N GLY A 165 2.86 12.48 29.34
CA GLY A 165 3.57 11.25 29.67
C GLY A 165 5.07 11.35 29.33
N VAL A 166 5.81 10.31 29.72
CA VAL A 166 7.26 10.22 29.47
C VAL A 166 7.60 10.19 27.97
N ASN A 167 6.66 9.74 27.13
CA ASN A 167 6.84 9.62 25.69
C ASN A 167 6.32 10.82 24.89
N ASP A 168 5.78 11.84 25.58
CA ASP A 168 5.30 13.03 24.89
C ASP A 168 6.46 13.98 24.57
N PRO A 169 6.59 14.47 23.34
CA PRO A 169 7.69 15.34 22.98
C PRO A 169 7.63 16.66 23.76
N ILE A 170 8.79 17.17 24.13
CA ILE A 170 8.91 18.43 24.90
C ILE A 170 8.20 19.61 24.20
N MET A 171 8.12 19.57 22.88
CA MET A 171 7.38 20.56 22.09
C MET A 171 5.90 20.64 22.49
N SER A 172 5.26 19.54 22.84
CA SER A 172 3.86 19.49 23.29
C SER A 172 3.64 20.19 24.63
N TRP A 173 4.68 20.32 25.45
CA TRP A 173 4.61 20.92 26.78
C TRP A 173 4.41 22.46 26.79
N VAL A 174 4.46 23.09 25.62
CA VAL A 174 4.13 24.54 25.45
C VAL A 174 2.76 24.89 26.03
N ASP A 175 1.81 23.94 25.95
CA ASP A 175 0.46 24.07 26.47
C ASP A 175 0.25 23.47 27.87
N SER A 176 1.34 22.98 28.51
CA SER A 176 1.29 22.42 29.86
C SER A 176 0.76 23.40 30.90
N LYS A 177 -0.04 22.90 31.85
CA LYS A 177 -0.43 23.64 33.07
C LYS A 177 0.76 23.85 34.00
N GLY A 178 1.77 22.99 33.95
CA GLY A 178 2.99 23.07 34.76
C GLY A 178 3.86 24.26 34.34
N PHE A 179 4.15 25.18 35.26
CA PHE A 179 4.95 26.37 34.97
C PHE A 179 6.35 26.05 34.44
N VAL A 180 7.03 25.08 35.05
CA VAL A 180 8.41 24.69 34.70
C VAL A 180 8.43 24.08 33.29
N ALA A 181 7.61 23.05 33.05
CA ALA A 181 7.54 22.36 31.77
C ALA A 181 7.20 23.33 30.62
N ARG A 182 6.20 24.17 30.81
CA ARG A 182 5.81 25.20 29.85
C ARG A 182 6.93 26.22 29.59
N THR A 183 7.68 26.62 30.60
CA THR A 183 8.78 27.60 30.45
C THR A 183 9.93 27.00 29.67
N VAL A 184 10.32 25.75 29.95
CA VAL A 184 11.36 25.01 29.22
C VAL A 184 10.97 24.88 27.75
N ALA A 185 9.78 24.36 27.47
CA ALA A 185 9.31 24.19 26.09
C ALA A 185 9.26 25.50 25.31
N LYS A 186 8.70 26.56 25.89
CA LYS A 186 8.64 27.89 25.26
C LYS A 186 10.02 28.50 25.01
N THR A 187 10.98 28.26 25.91
CA THR A 187 12.35 28.78 25.76
C THR A 187 13.05 28.08 24.59
N LEU A 188 12.99 26.77 24.55
CA LEU A 188 13.60 25.98 23.46
C LEU A 188 12.96 26.27 22.10
N THR A 189 11.63 26.37 22.04
CA THR A 189 10.91 26.73 20.79
C THR A 189 11.30 28.14 20.32
N LYS A 190 11.43 29.12 21.23
CA LYS A 190 11.90 30.45 20.86
C LYS A 190 13.35 30.48 20.39
N GLN A 191 14.20 29.64 20.99
CA GLN A 191 15.60 29.52 20.59
C GLN A 191 15.71 28.96 19.16
N GLU A 192 14.99 27.87 18.87
CA GLU A 192 14.93 27.27 17.53
C GLU A 192 14.46 28.30 16.48
N ALA A 193 13.36 28.99 16.77
CA ALA A 193 12.81 30.01 15.87
C ALA A 193 13.80 31.15 15.57
N LYS A 194 14.56 31.60 16.58
CA LYS A 194 15.61 32.62 16.41
C LYS A 194 16.76 32.13 15.52
N ILE A 195 17.22 30.91 15.74
CA ILE A 195 18.31 30.33 14.94
C ILE A 195 17.84 30.15 13.50
N ARG A 196 16.64 29.59 13.29
CA ARG A 196 16.03 29.44 11.98
C ARG A 196 15.89 30.77 11.22
N GLN A 197 15.47 31.83 11.92
CA GLN A 197 15.37 33.17 11.33
C GLN A 197 16.74 33.73 10.92
N LYS A 198 17.79 33.44 11.71
CA LYS A 198 19.15 33.92 11.46
C LYS A 198 19.88 33.16 10.37
N THR A 199 19.69 31.85 10.31
CA THR A 199 20.47 30.94 9.45
C THR A 199 19.72 30.48 8.21
N GLY A 200 18.41 30.68 8.14
CA GLY A 200 17.53 30.15 7.11
C GLY A 200 17.29 28.62 7.21
N ALA A 201 17.89 27.97 8.21
CA ALA A 201 17.80 26.52 8.41
C ALA A 201 17.42 26.21 9.87
N PRO A 202 16.73 25.06 10.12
CA PRO A 202 16.42 24.64 11.48
C PRO A 202 17.70 24.23 12.26
N ASP A 203 17.72 24.54 13.55
CA ASP A 203 18.73 24.00 14.45
C ASP A 203 18.39 22.55 14.82
N LEU A 204 19.10 21.61 14.19
CA LEU A 204 18.86 20.17 14.36
C LEU A 204 19.02 19.70 15.80
N ASN A 205 19.94 20.30 16.57
CA ASN A 205 20.15 19.92 17.97
C ASN A 205 18.96 20.35 18.84
N THR A 206 18.48 21.59 18.69
CA THR A 206 17.29 22.06 19.41
C THR A 206 16.03 21.33 18.98
N LEU A 207 15.89 21.01 17.69
CA LEU A 207 14.77 20.20 17.19
C LEU A 207 14.81 18.77 17.75
N PHE A 208 15.97 18.15 17.82
CA PHE A 208 16.13 16.82 18.44
C PHE A 208 15.63 16.84 19.88
N ILE A 209 16.08 17.80 20.71
CA ILE A 209 15.64 17.94 22.09
C ILE A 209 14.12 18.20 22.21
N LEU A 210 13.55 19.02 21.31
CA LEU A 210 12.12 19.33 21.32
C LEU A 210 11.23 18.14 20.96
N ASN A 211 11.76 17.17 20.20
CA ASN A 211 11.04 15.96 19.77
C ASN A 211 11.37 14.72 20.64
N MET A 212 12.24 14.85 21.62
CA MET A 212 12.41 13.85 22.68
C MET A 212 11.24 13.89 23.64
#